data_6fc4e74edfa029aaf422ddf0ec007cce
#
_entry.id   6fc4e74edfa029aaf422ddf0ec007cce
#
_cell.length_a   1.000
_cell.length_b   1.000
_cell.length_c   1.000
_cell.angle_alpha   90.00
_cell.angle_beta   90.00
_cell.angle_gamma   90.00
#
_symmetry.space_group_name_H-M   'P 1'
#
loop_
_entity.id
_entity.type
_entity.pdbx_description
1 polymer ?
#
loop_
_entity_poly.entity_id
_entity_poly.type
_entity_poly.pdbx_seq_one_letter_code
_entity_poly.pdbx_strand_id
1 'polypeptide(L)'
;MEEVRENKMGTQPIGDLLFKMSLPIMISMLVQALYNIVDSIFVAMISENALTAVSMAFPIQNLMIAVGVGTAVGVNALLARSLGEKDTEKVNKVAENAVFLILVSYLLFLIIGLFFAEPFFRSQTDIEEIIVYGKQYLTICCCLSFGIFTQLMFERMLQATGKTIYTMYTQGIGAIINIALDPVLIFGLFGLPKMGISGAAAATVIGQMIAGILAVVLNHTKNKEVQIDLHHFRPDKNIIGQIYVIGVPSIVMQAIGSVMNYGMNRILIAFSSTATAVFGVYFKLQSFVFMPAFGLNNGVIPVMAYNYGAGNKERVTKTLKHCVAYAVSIMAVGLLLFQLFPKQLLSMFQASDTMLSIGVPALRIISLSFLLAGFGISCSSIFQALGKAVYSMCISIARQLVILLPAAYLLAQSGNVNLVWWAFPIAELVSVGATAFFLMKINRSIVSRIGQ
;
A
#
# COMPACT_ATOMS: atom_id res chain seq x y z
N MET A 1 -37.79 -0.50 -17.92
CA MET A 1 -37.07 -0.27 -16.66
C MET A 1 -36.27 -1.54 -16.42
N GLU A 2 -34.95 -1.52 -16.72
CA GLU A 2 -34.07 -2.62 -16.30
C GLU A 2 -34.07 -2.60 -14.76
N GLU A 3 -34.46 -3.70 -14.13
CA GLU A 3 -34.29 -3.91 -12.69
C GLU A 3 -32.84 -3.59 -12.36
N VAL A 4 -32.62 -2.57 -11.55
CA VAL A 4 -31.31 -2.24 -10.99
C VAL A 4 -30.91 -3.45 -10.14
N ARG A 5 -30.16 -4.39 -10.73
CA ARG A 5 -29.63 -5.53 -9.98
C ARG A 5 -28.90 -5.00 -8.76
N GLU A 6 -29.40 -5.34 -7.59
CA GLU A 6 -28.75 -4.95 -6.33
C GLU A 6 -27.29 -5.41 -6.35
N ASN A 7 -26.39 -4.49 -5.98
CA ASN A 7 -24.97 -4.79 -5.98
C ASN A 7 -24.69 -5.95 -5.00
N LYS A 8 -23.87 -6.90 -5.41
CA LYS A 8 -23.49 -8.07 -4.60
C LYS A 8 -22.98 -7.73 -3.20
N MET A 9 -22.43 -6.50 -3.00
CA MET A 9 -21.99 -6.03 -1.69
C MET A 9 -23.13 -5.89 -0.68
N GLY A 10 -24.37 -5.70 -1.16
CA GLY A 10 -25.58 -5.65 -0.32
C GLY A 10 -26.26 -7.00 -0.10
N THR A 11 -26.05 -7.99 -0.97
CA THR A 11 -26.87 -9.21 -1.03
C THR A 11 -26.14 -10.49 -0.68
N GLN A 12 -24.88 -10.66 -1.10
CA GLN A 12 -24.14 -11.91 -0.86
C GLN A 12 -23.76 -12.12 0.61
N PRO A 13 -23.62 -13.38 1.07
CA PRO A 13 -23.11 -13.69 2.41
C PRO A 13 -21.73 -13.04 2.65
N ILE A 14 -21.57 -12.39 3.80
CA ILE A 14 -20.41 -11.52 4.06
C ILE A 14 -19.08 -12.29 4.00
N GLY A 15 -18.98 -13.48 4.60
CA GLY A 15 -17.72 -14.25 4.60
C GLY A 15 -17.25 -14.58 3.20
N ASP A 16 -18.15 -15.15 2.39
CA ASP A 16 -17.87 -15.50 0.99
C ASP A 16 -17.57 -14.27 0.13
N LEU A 17 -18.33 -13.19 0.32
CA LEU A 17 -18.10 -11.93 -0.36
C LEU A 17 -16.72 -11.35 -0.08
N LEU A 18 -16.32 -11.27 1.20
CA LEU A 18 -15.01 -10.74 1.59
C LEU A 18 -13.88 -11.57 1.00
N PHE A 19 -14.01 -12.90 1.03
CA PHE A 19 -13.01 -13.78 0.42
C PHE A 19 -12.90 -13.55 -1.09
N LYS A 20 -14.02 -13.54 -1.82
CA LYS A 20 -14.06 -13.32 -3.26
C LYS A 20 -13.56 -11.93 -3.67
N MET A 21 -13.79 -10.92 -2.86
CA MET A 21 -13.31 -9.57 -3.15
C MET A 21 -11.84 -9.37 -2.80
N SER A 22 -11.38 -9.98 -1.72
CA SER A 22 -10.02 -9.77 -1.22
C SER A 22 -8.98 -10.65 -1.93
N LEU A 23 -9.31 -11.89 -2.28
CA LEU A 23 -8.37 -12.83 -2.88
C LEU A 23 -7.70 -12.28 -4.16
N PRO A 24 -8.42 -11.69 -5.13
CA PRO A 24 -7.78 -11.09 -6.30
C PRO A 24 -6.80 -9.97 -5.94
N ILE A 25 -7.14 -9.15 -4.93
CA ILE A 25 -6.28 -8.05 -4.48
C ILE A 25 -5.04 -8.59 -3.75
N MET A 26 -5.21 -9.63 -2.93
CA MET A 26 -4.09 -10.30 -2.26
C MET A 26 -3.09 -10.87 -3.27
N ILE A 27 -3.58 -11.54 -4.32
CA ILE A 27 -2.75 -12.04 -5.41
C ILE A 27 -2.04 -10.89 -6.13
N SER A 28 -2.74 -9.80 -6.44
CA SER A 28 -2.16 -8.62 -7.08
C SER A 28 -1.01 -8.04 -6.25
N MET A 29 -1.18 -7.93 -4.94
CA MET A 29 -0.14 -7.38 -4.06
C MET A 29 1.07 -8.31 -3.97
N LEU A 30 0.87 -9.63 -3.98
CA LEU A 30 1.99 -10.59 -4.04
C LEU A 30 2.72 -10.51 -5.38
N VAL A 31 2.01 -10.40 -6.50
CA VAL A 31 2.60 -10.19 -7.82
C VAL A 31 3.40 -8.90 -7.85
N GLN A 32 2.89 -7.83 -7.25
CA GLN A 32 3.60 -6.56 -7.14
C GLN A 32 4.90 -6.69 -6.33
N ALA A 33 4.90 -7.43 -5.23
CA ALA A 33 6.11 -7.69 -4.46
C ALA A 33 7.16 -8.45 -5.28
N LEU A 34 6.71 -9.47 -6.03
CA LEU A 34 7.59 -10.29 -6.87
C LEU A 34 8.22 -9.46 -8.01
N TYR A 35 7.44 -8.66 -8.73
CA TYR A 35 8.01 -7.89 -9.82
C TYR A 35 9.01 -6.84 -9.33
N ASN A 36 8.80 -6.21 -8.16
CA ASN A 36 9.76 -5.28 -7.57
C ASN A 36 11.11 -5.95 -7.26
N ILE A 37 11.08 -7.23 -6.86
CA ILE A 37 12.31 -8.00 -6.64
C ILE A 37 13.02 -8.26 -7.98
N VAL A 38 12.28 -8.67 -9.01
CA VAL A 38 12.83 -8.96 -10.34
C VAL A 38 13.44 -7.71 -10.97
N ASP A 39 12.75 -6.57 -10.92
CA ASP A 39 13.26 -5.28 -11.39
C ASP A 39 14.57 -4.91 -10.68
N SER A 40 14.64 -5.06 -9.36
CA SER A 40 15.85 -4.81 -8.59
C SER A 40 17.02 -5.74 -9.00
N ILE A 41 16.76 -6.98 -9.38
CA ILE A 41 17.77 -7.91 -9.88
C ILE A 41 18.33 -7.41 -11.21
N PHE A 42 17.48 -7.02 -12.16
CA PHE A 42 17.94 -6.50 -13.45
C PHE A 42 18.72 -5.20 -13.32
N VAL A 43 18.29 -4.29 -12.43
CA VAL A 43 19.05 -3.06 -12.14
C VAL A 43 20.42 -3.36 -11.54
N ALA A 44 20.48 -4.32 -10.60
CA ALA A 44 21.76 -4.76 -10.01
C ALA A 44 22.75 -5.31 -11.04
N MET A 45 22.26 -5.91 -12.13
CA MET A 45 23.09 -6.40 -13.23
C MET A 45 23.69 -5.29 -14.09
N ILE A 46 23.21 -4.03 -13.98
CA ILE A 46 23.81 -2.89 -14.69
C ILE A 46 25.11 -2.48 -14.01
N SER A 47 25.02 -2.10 -12.73
CA SER A 47 26.15 -1.76 -11.86
C SER A 47 25.66 -1.59 -10.41
N GLU A 48 26.59 -1.62 -9.46
CA GLU A 48 26.31 -1.31 -8.05
C GLU A 48 25.81 0.13 -7.87
N ASN A 49 26.39 1.09 -8.62
CA ASN A 49 25.97 2.48 -8.61
C ASN A 49 24.55 2.67 -9.15
N ALA A 50 24.13 1.89 -10.14
CA ALA A 50 22.76 1.91 -10.66
C ALA A 50 21.76 1.43 -9.60
N LEU A 51 22.05 0.33 -8.90
CA LEU A 51 21.22 -0.17 -7.81
C LEU A 51 21.13 0.85 -6.66
N THR A 52 22.26 1.47 -6.32
CA THR A 52 22.33 2.53 -5.31
C THR A 52 21.47 3.72 -5.70
N ALA A 53 21.54 4.18 -6.95
CA ALA A 53 20.74 5.28 -7.46
C ALA A 53 19.23 5.00 -7.35
N VAL A 54 18.78 3.79 -7.75
CA VAL A 54 17.36 3.39 -7.62
C VAL A 54 16.94 3.33 -6.14
N SER A 55 17.80 2.79 -5.28
CA SER A 55 17.53 2.72 -3.84
C SER A 55 17.40 4.12 -3.22
N MET A 56 18.24 5.08 -3.66
CA MET A 56 18.17 6.48 -3.20
C MET A 56 16.96 7.23 -3.77
N ALA A 57 16.41 6.82 -4.92
CA ALA A 57 15.16 7.35 -5.48
C ALA A 57 13.91 6.93 -4.70
N PHE A 58 13.99 5.83 -3.93
CA PHE A 58 12.86 5.19 -3.25
C PHE A 58 12.01 6.14 -2.39
N PRO A 59 12.55 7.11 -1.62
CA PRO A 59 11.73 8.03 -0.83
C PRO A 59 10.74 8.84 -1.66
N ILE A 60 11.15 9.37 -2.83
CA ILE A 60 10.26 10.13 -3.71
C ILE A 60 9.27 9.20 -4.41
N GLN A 61 9.70 8.02 -4.85
CA GLN A 61 8.79 7.02 -5.42
C GLN A 61 7.74 6.58 -4.39
N ASN A 62 8.15 6.33 -3.14
CA ASN A 62 7.23 5.96 -2.07
C ASN A 62 6.23 7.10 -1.76
N LEU A 63 6.68 8.35 -1.80
CA LEU A 63 5.78 9.51 -1.65
C LEU A 63 4.77 9.57 -2.81
N MET A 64 5.21 9.33 -4.04
CA MET A 64 4.33 9.28 -5.21
C MET A 64 3.27 8.19 -5.08
N ILE A 65 3.68 6.99 -4.68
CA ILE A 65 2.76 5.87 -4.41
C ILE A 65 1.82 6.21 -3.25
N ALA A 66 2.33 6.80 -2.18
CA ALA A 66 1.53 7.19 -1.01
C ALA A 66 0.43 8.20 -1.38
N VAL A 67 0.76 9.21 -2.19
CA VAL A 67 -0.23 10.19 -2.69
C VAL A 67 -1.27 9.50 -3.57
N GLY A 68 -0.85 8.66 -4.50
CA GLY A 68 -1.74 7.90 -5.38
C GLY A 68 -2.67 6.96 -4.61
N VAL A 69 -2.11 6.09 -3.78
CA VAL A 69 -2.87 5.10 -2.98
C VAL A 69 -3.79 5.80 -1.98
N GLY A 70 -3.30 6.80 -1.26
CA GLY A 70 -4.09 7.49 -0.24
C GLY A 70 -5.28 8.23 -0.85
N THR A 71 -5.09 8.97 -1.94
CA THR A 71 -6.18 9.63 -2.66
C THR A 71 -7.19 8.59 -3.19
N ALA A 72 -6.70 7.50 -3.77
CA ALA A 72 -7.52 6.45 -4.33
C ALA A 72 -8.32 5.66 -3.27
N VAL A 73 -7.79 5.51 -2.03
CA VAL A 73 -8.53 4.95 -0.89
C VAL A 73 -9.69 5.86 -0.50
N GLY A 74 -9.48 7.19 -0.50
CA GLY A 74 -10.55 8.16 -0.26
C GLY A 74 -11.67 8.05 -1.30
N VAL A 75 -11.32 7.93 -2.57
CA VAL A 75 -12.28 7.72 -3.67
C VAL A 75 -13.02 6.41 -3.50
N ASN A 76 -12.31 5.30 -3.21
CA ASN A 76 -12.90 3.98 -3.01
C ASN A 76 -13.98 3.99 -1.91
N ALA A 77 -13.64 4.53 -0.74
CA ALA A 77 -14.56 4.56 0.40
C ALA A 77 -15.78 5.46 0.12
N LEU A 78 -15.57 6.65 -0.44
CA LEU A 78 -16.66 7.60 -0.73
C LEU A 78 -17.56 7.08 -1.85
N LEU A 79 -17.01 6.53 -2.92
CA LEU A 79 -17.77 5.97 -4.05
C LEU A 79 -18.60 4.76 -3.60
N ALA A 80 -18.01 3.82 -2.87
CA ALA A 80 -18.71 2.65 -2.36
C ALA A 80 -19.84 3.03 -1.40
N ARG A 81 -19.61 4.04 -0.55
CA ARG A 81 -20.63 4.59 0.34
C ARG A 81 -21.79 5.21 -0.44
N SER A 82 -21.51 6.04 -1.42
CA SER A 82 -22.52 6.69 -2.27
C SER A 82 -23.35 5.66 -3.06
N LEU A 83 -22.72 4.56 -3.50
CA LEU A 83 -23.45 3.43 -4.09
C LEU A 83 -24.41 2.78 -3.09
N GLY A 84 -23.98 2.61 -1.84
CA GLY A 84 -24.84 2.10 -0.76
C GLY A 84 -26.01 3.04 -0.44
N GLU A 85 -25.78 4.35 -0.48
CA GLU A 85 -26.79 5.42 -0.35
C GLU A 85 -27.75 5.45 -1.55
N LYS A 86 -27.45 4.72 -2.64
CA LYS A 86 -28.17 4.73 -3.94
C LYS A 86 -28.18 6.11 -4.61
N ASP A 87 -27.19 6.94 -4.31
CA ASP A 87 -27.02 8.28 -4.86
C ASP A 87 -26.11 8.22 -6.11
N THR A 88 -26.72 7.93 -7.26
CA THR A 88 -26.01 7.79 -8.53
C THR A 88 -25.35 9.09 -8.98
N GLU A 89 -25.95 10.25 -8.69
CA GLU A 89 -25.37 11.54 -9.04
C GLU A 89 -24.06 11.77 -8.28
N LYS A 90 -24.05 11.48 -6.99
CA LYS A 90 -22.85 11.58 -6.15
C LYS A 90 -21.79 10.58 -6.57
N VAL A 91 -22.14 9.34 -6.95
CA VAL A 91 -21.22 8.34 -7.48
C VAL A 91 -20.48 8.89 -8.69
N ASN A 92 -21.20 9.46 -9.67
CA ASN A 92 -20.60 10.02 -10.88
C ASN A 92 -19.71 11.23 -10.55
N LYS A 93 -20.17 12.15 -9.69
CA LYS A 93 -19.37 13.30 -9.24
C LYS A 93 -18.08 12.87 -8.53
N VAL A 94 -18.12 11.82 -7.71
CA VAL A 94 -16.90 11.27 -7.07
C VAL A 94 -15.93 10.74 -8.13
N ALA A 95 -16.41 10.00 -9.12
CA ALA A 95 -15.59 9.46 -10.19
C ALA A 95 -14.96 10.56 -11.09
N GLU A 96 -15.74 11.58 -11.44
CA GLU A 96 -15.27 12.72 -12.23
C GLU A 96 -14.19 13.53 -11.47
N ASN A 97 -14.43 13.82 -10.18
CA ASN A 97 -13.41 14.47 -9.34
C ASN A 97 -12.16 13.59 -9.15
N ALA A 98 -12.31 12.26 -9.11
CA ALA A 98 -11.16 11.36 -9.06
C ALA A 98 -10.30 11.48 -10.32
N VAL A 99 -10.88 11.59 -11.52
CA VAL A 99 -10.13 11.85 -12.78
C VAL A 99 -9.40 13.20 -12.70
N PHE A 100 -10.04 14.24 -12.18
CA PHE A 100 -9.37 15.52 -11.95
C PHE A 100 -8.18 15.39 -10.98
N LEU A 101 -8.31 14.62 -9.92
CA LEU A 101 -7.23 14.40 -8.96
C LEU A 101 -6.07 13.58 -9.53
N ILE A 102 -6.30 12.72 -10.54
CA ILE A 102 -5.21 12.10 -11.32
C ILE A 102 -4.34 13.20 -11.94
N LEU A 103 -4.96 14.16 -12.61
CA LEU A 103 -4.24 15.25 -13.28
C LEU A 103 -3.48 16.11 -12.27
N VAL A 104 -4.09 16.48 -11.16
CA VAL A 104 -3.44 17.29 -10.10
C VAL A 104 -2.23 16.55 -9.52
N SER A 105 -2.38 15.27 -9.19
CA SER A 105 -1.27 14.44 -8.66
C SER A 105 -0.16 14.31 -9.70
N TYR A 106 -0.51 14.07 -10.96
CA TYR A 106 0.45 14.00 -12.06
C TYR A 106 1.24 15.30 -12.21
N LEU A 107 0.58 16.46 -12.25
CA LEU A 107 1.23 17.76 -12.39
C LEU A 107 2.19 18.04 -11.22
N LEU A 108 1.83 17.67 -10.01
CA LEU A 108 2.71 17.78 -8.85
C LEU A 108 4.01 17.01 -9.06
N PHE A 109 3.91 15.73 -9.44
CA PHE A 109 5.09 14.89 -9.64
C PHE A 109 5.84 15.20 -10.93
N LEU A 110 5.18 15.71 -11.96
CA LEU A 110 5.84 16.27 -13.13
C LEU A 110 6.80 17.40 -12.73
N ILE A 111 6.35 18.34 -11.90
CA ILE A 111 7.17 19.44 -11.37
C ILE A 111 8.34 18.90 -10.56
N ILE A 112 8.08 17.92 -9.67
CA ILE A 112 9.13 17.27 -8.87
C ILE A 112 10.17 16.61 -9.78
N GLY A 113 9.76 15.87 -10.78
CA GLY A 113 10.67 15.19 -11.71
C GLY A 113 11.52 16.14 -12.54
N LEU A 114 10.96 17.26 -13.00
CA LEU A 114 11.67 18.22 -13.82
C LEU A 114 12.65 19.10 -13.03
N PHE A 115 12.27 19.55 -11.85
CA PHE A 115 13.01 20.59 -11.13
C PHE A 115 13.74 20.08 -9.88
N PHE A 116 13.28 19.01 -9.25
CA PHE A 116 13.79 18.54 -7.96
C PHE A 116 14.59 17.23 -8.02
N ALA A 117 14.58 16.50 -9.13
CA ALA A 117 15.29 15.22 -9.24
C ALA A 117 16.81 15.40 -9.04
N GLU A 118 17.46 16.32 -9.73
CA GLU A 118 18.90 16.54 -9.59
C GLU A 118 19.29 17.13 -8.23
N PRO A 119 18.66 18.22 -7.71
CA PRO A 119 18.94 18.73 -6.38
C PRO A 119 18.77 17.68 -5.28
N PHE A 120 17.78 16.81 -5.40
CA PHE A 120 17.54 15.73 -4.47
C PHE A 120 18.71 14.75 -4.38
N PHE A 121 19.26 14.31 -5.52
CA PHE A 121 20.42 13.42 -5.54
C PHE A 121 21.71 14.12 -5.08
N ARG A 122 21.94 15.36 -5.49
CA ARG A 122 23.10 16.16 -5.04
C ARG A 122 23.09 16.44 -3.54
N SER A 123 21.93 16.44 -2.90
CA SER A 123 21.84 16.54 -1.44
C SER A 123 22.22 15.27 -0.67
N GLN A 124 22.30 14.11 -1.37
CA GLN A 124 22.53 12.81 -0.75
C GLN A 124 23.93 12.24 -1.04
N THR A 125 24.55 12.59 -2.16
CA THR A 125 25.83 12.04 -2.60
C THR A 125 26.59 13.01 -3.50
N ASP A 126 27.93 12.90 -3.47
CA ASP A 126 28.83 13.62 -4.36
C ASP A 126 29.31 12.75 -5.55
N ILE A 127 28.86 11.46 -5.62
CA ILE A 127 29.23 10.54 -6.69
C ILE A 127 28.43 10.88 -7.94
N GLU A 128 29.09 11.51 -8.93
CA GLU A 128 28.43 12.04 -10.13
C GLU A 128 27.68 10.95 -10.92
N GLU A 129 28.20 9.73 -11.00
CA GLU A 129 27.54 8.60 -11.68
C GLU A 129 26.19 8.26 -11.04
N ILE A 130 26.11 8.24 -9.69
CA ILE A 130 24.87 7.99 -8.96
C ILE A 130 23.88 9.13 -9.18
N ILE A 131 24.36 10.38 -9.20
CA ILE A 131 23.54 11.56 -9.47
C ILE A 131 22.92 11.49 -10.85
N VAL A 132 23.74 11.16 -11.88
CA VAL A 132 23.26 11.04 -13.26
C VAL A 132 22.23 9.92 -13.40
N TYR A 133 22.53 8.74 -12.88
CA TYR A 133 21.60 7.61 -12.93
C TYR A 133 20.30 7.89 -12.17
N GLY A 134 20.41 8.43 -10.98
CA GLY A 134 19.26 8.76 -10.15
C GLY A 134 18.37 9.83 -10.77
N LYS A 135 18.96 10.90 -11.33
CA LYS A 135 18.25 11.93 -12.07
C LYS A 135 17.49 11.33 -13.25
N GLN A 136 18.15 10.54 -14.08
CA GLN A 136 17.52 9.91 -15.25
C GLN A 136 16.33 9.04 -14.82
N TYR A 137 16.53 8.16 -13.85
CA TYR A 137 15.50 7.26 -13.35
C TYR A 137 14.30 8.02 -12.77
N LEU A 138 14.58 8.93 -11.84
CA LEU A 138 13.52 9.66 -11.13
C LEU A 138 12.76 10.61 -12.04
N THR A 139 13.44 11.29 -12.98
CA THR A 139 12.79 12.17 -13.97
C THR A 139 11.82 11.37 -14.84
N ILE A 140 12.21 10.20 -15.36
CA ILE A 140 11.32 9.36 -16.16
C ILE A 140 10.11 8.90 -15.34
N CYS A 141 10.34 8.37 -14.14
CA CYS A 141 9.26 7.89 -13.29
C CYS A 141 8.26 8.99 -12.89
N CYS A 142 8.74 10.18 -12.53
CA CYS A 142 7.89 11.30 -12.12
C CYS A 142 7.20 11.98 -13.30
N CYS A 143 7.92 12.24 -14.40
CA CYS A 143 7.35 12.93 -15.57
C CYS A 143 6.32 12.08 -16.31
N LEU A 144 6.40 10.77 -16.20
CA LEU A 144 5.44 9.83 -16.80
C LEU A 144 4.54 9.15 -15.76
N SER A 145 4.44 9.73 -14.57
CA SER A 145 3.62 9.22 -13.46
C SER A 145 2.12 9.20 -13.72
N PHE A 146 1.66 9.78 -14.82
CA PHE A 146 0.25 9.73 -15.24
C PHE A 146 -0.26 8.29 -15.32
N GLY A 147 0.57 7.34 -15.77
CA GLY A 147 0.23 5.93 -15.86
C GLY A 147 -0.12 5.31 -14.51
N ILE A 148 0.73 5.49 -13.51
CA ILE A 148 0.50 4.92 -12.17
C ILE A 148 -0.69 5.57 -11.47
N PHE A 149 -0.87 6.90 -11.57
CA PHE A 149 -2.03 7.56 -10.95
C PHE A 149 -3.34 7.13 -11.61
N THR A 150 -3.36 6.98 -12.94
CA THR A 150 -4.51 6.45 -13.67
C THR A 150 -4.81 5.01 -13.25
N GLN A 151 -3.80 4.16 -13.22
CA GLN A 151 -3.94 2.76 -12.80
C GLN A 151 -4.55 2.67 -11.40
N LEU A 152 -3.92 3.29 -10.41
CA LEU A 152 -4.36 3.23 -9.01
C LEU A 152 -5.80 3.74 -8.84
N MET A 153 -6.15 4.84 -9.50
CA MET A 153 -7.46 5.45 -9.34
C MET A 153 -8.57 4.60 -9.95
N PHE A 154 -8.39 4.14 -11.19
CA PHE A 154 -9.40 3.34 -11.87
C PHE A 154 -9.52 1.92 -11.29
N GLU A 155 -8.44 1.35 -10.78
CA GLU A 155 -8.49 0.10 -10.00
C GLU A 155 -9.34 0.26 -8.74
N ARG A 156 -9.20 1.38 -8.02
CA ARG A 156 -10.02 1.65 -6.83
C ARG A 156 -11.50 1.89 -7.16
N MET A 157 -11.82 2.47 -8.30
CA MET A 157 -13.21 2.56 -8.76
C MET A 157 -13.81 1.18 -9.06
N LEU A 158 -13.03 0.27 -9.69
CA LEU A 158 -13.45 -1.13 -9.88
C LEU A 158 -13.65 -1.86 -8.56
N GLN A 159 -12.78 -1.63 -7.58
CA GLN A 159 -12.92 -2.21 -6.24
C GLN A 159 -14.16 -1.66 -5.52
N ALA A 160 -14.41 -0.35 -5.61
CA ALA A 160 -15.54 0.32 -4.99
C ALA A 160 -16.90 -0.21 -5.46
N THR A 161 -16.96 -0.72 -6.68
CA THR A 161 -18.17 -1.34 -7.26
C THR A 161 -18.20 -2.87 -7.13
N GLY A 162 -17.22 -3.45 -6.42
CA GLY A 162 -17.15 -4.88 -6.17
C GLY A 162 -16.49 -5.70 -7.28
N LYS A 163 -15.83 -5.07 -8.25
CA LYS A 163 -15.24 -5.73 -9.44
C LYS A 163 -13.73 -5.96 -9.28
N THR A 164 -13.31 -6.48 -8.12
CA THR A 164 -11.91 -6.63 -7.72
C THR A 164 -11.08 -7.56 -8.61
N ILE A 165 -11.72 -8.52 -9.29
CA ILE A 165 -11.01 -9.43 -10.20
C ILE A 165 -10.30 -8.69 -11.34
N TYR A 166 -10.86 -7.58 -11.81
CA TYR A 166 -10.24 -6.78 -12.86
C TYR A 166 -8.97 -6.05 -12.39
N THR A 167 -8.88 -5.72 -11.10
CA THR A 167 -7.64 -5.19 -10.51
C THR A 167 -6.50 -6.19 -10.60
N MET A 168 -6.79 -7.50 -10.40
CA MET A 168 -5.78 -8.55 -10.57
C MET A 168 -5.29 -8.63 -12.02
N TYR A 169 -6.19 -8.49 -12.99
CA TYR A 169 -5.79 -8.50 -14.40
C TYR A 169 -4.94 -7.28 -14.78
N THR A 170 -5.33 -6.08 -14.35
CA THR A 170 -4.57 -4.85 -14.66
C THR A 170 -3.18 -4.89 -14.06
N GLN A 171 -3.05 -5.22 -12.79
CA GLN A 171 -1.76 -5.34 -12.11
C GLN A 171 -0.92 -6.50 -12.64
N GLY A 172 -1.53 -7.66 -12.89
CA GLY A 172 -0.83 -8.82 -13.43
C GLY A 172 -0.25 -8.55 -14.81
N ILE A 173 -1.04 -7.97 -15.72
CA ILE A 173 -0.59 -7.62 -17.07
C ILE A 173 0.51 -6.56 -17.01
N GLY A 174 0.35 -5.51 -16.19
CA GLY A 174 1.38 -4.49 -15.98
C GLY A 174 2.69 -5.07 -15.49
N ALA A 175 2.66 -5.98 -14.51
CA ALA A 175 3.83 -6.66 -13.99
C ALA A 175 4.51 -7.55 -15.04
N ILE A 176 3.76 -8.33 -15.81
CA ILE A 176 4.30 -9.19 -16.87
C ILE A 176 4.99 -8.33 -17.94
N ILE A 177 4.38 -7.22 -18.34
CA ILE A 177 4.96 -6.31 -19.34
C ILE A 177 6.26 -5.68 -18.80
N ASN A 178 6.26 -5.21 -17.54
CA ASN A 178 7.46 -4.68 -16.91
C ASN A 178 8.59 -5.72 -16.91
N ILE A 179 8.37 -6.92 -16.38
CA ILE A 179 9.35 -8.01 -16.33
C ILE A 179 9.88 -8.38 -17.73
N ALA A 180 9.02 -8.37 -18.75
CA ALA A 180 9.43 -8.68 -20.11
C ALA A 180 10.25 -7.55 -20.75
N LEU A 181 9.90 -6.29 -20.47
CA LEU A 181 10.58 -5.12 -21.03
C LEU A 181 11.88 -4.77 -20.31
N ASP A 182 12.04 -5.10 -19.03
CA ASP A 182 13.27 -4.83 -18.28
C ASP A 182 14.53 -5.30 -19.01
N PRO A 183 14.72 -6.60 -19.30
CA PRO A 183 15.93 -7.05 -19.99
C PRO A 183 16.03 -6.48 -21.42
N VAL A 184 14.89 -6.26 -22.08
CA VAL A 184 14.86 -5.75 -23.45
C VAL A 184 15.38 -4.32 -23.52
N LEU A 185 14.92 -3.44 -22.64
CA LEU A 185 15.29 -2.02 -22.64
C LEU A 185 16.60 -1.76 -21.90
N ILE A 186 16.86 -2.47 -20.82
CA ILE A 186 18.10 -2.31 -20.04
C ILE A 186 19.32 -2.72 -20.88
N PHE A 187 19.28 -3.91 -21.50
CA PHE A 187 20.42 -4.49 -22.20
C PHE A 187 20.40 -4.27 -23.70
N GLY A 188 19.31 -3.74 -24.26
CA GLY A 188 19.19 -3.47 -25.71
C GLY A 188 19.02 -4.74 -26.52
N LEU A 189 18.11 -5.63 -26.14
CA LEU A 189 17.80 -6.85 -26.87
C LEU A 189 16.93 -6.55 -28.11
N PHE A 190 16.88 -7.48 -29.04
CA PHE A 190 16.07 -7.39 -30.28
C PHE A 190 16.35 -6.16 -31.16
N GLY A 191 17.58 -5.64 -31.14
CA GLY A 191 17.99 -4.51 -31.96
C GLY A 191 17.62 -3.12 -31.39
N LEU A 192 17.12 -3.05 -30.17
CA LEU A 192 16.89 -1.79 -29.46
C LEU A 192 18.19 -1.25 -28.85
N PRO A 193 18.34 0.07 -28.67
CA PRO A 193 19.49 0.64 -28.02
C PRO A 193 19.53 0.25 -26.56
N LYS A 194 20.73 0.00 -26.05
CA LYS A 194 20.98 -0.26 -24.60
C LYS A 194 20.67 1.04 -23.81
N MET A 195 19.61 1.03 -23.03
CA MET A 195 19.17 2.21 -22.27
C MET A 195 19.64 2.20 -20.81
N GLY A 196 20.15 1.06 -20.30
CA GLY A 196 20.57 0.95 -18.92
C GLY A 196 19.47 1.31 -17.92
N ILE A 197 19.79 2.18 -16.96
CA ILE A 197 18.84 2.59 -15.90
C ILE A 197 17.60 3.32 -16.43
N SER A 198 17.74 4.08 -17.52
CA SER A 198 16.60 4.71 -18.18
C SER A 198 15.66 3.65 -18.78
N GLY A 199 16.21 2.51 -19.20
CA GLY A 199 15.44 1.36 -19.67
C GLY A 199 14.61 0.72 -18.56
N ALA A 200 15.16 0.57 -17.35
CA ALA A 200 14.40 0.10 -16.18
C ALA A 200 13.24 1.04 -15.82
N ALA A 201 13.51 2.36 -15.79
CA ALA A 201 12.47 3.35 -15.56
C ALA A 201 11.38 3.31 -16.65
N ALA A 202 11.77 3.21 -17.91
CA ALA A 202 10.86 3.13 -19.05
C ALA A 202 10.00 1.86 -19.00
N ALA A 203 10.58 0.70 -18.70
CA ALA A 203 9.84 -0.56 -18.57
C ALA A 203 8.76 -0.47 -17.47
N THR A 204 9.13 0.08 -16.33
CA THR A 204 8.18 0.30 -15.20
C THR A 204 7.04 1.22 -15.62
N VAL A 205 7.34 2.35 -16.22
CA VAL A 205 6.33 3.33 -16.66
C VAL A 205 5.43 2.77 -17.75
N ILE A 206 5.98 2.07 -18.74
CA ILE A 206 5.19 1.44 -19.82
C ILE A 206 4.23 0.40 -19.22
N GLY A 207 4.70 -0.45 -18.30
CA GLY A 207 3.86 -1.42 -17.60
C GLY A 207 2.69 -0.74 -16.87
N GLN A 208 2.96 0.34 -16.15
CA GLN A 208 1.95 1.14 -15.43
C GLN A 208 0.98 1.85 -16.39
N MET A 209 1.46 2.38 -17.51
CA MET A 209 0.60 3.03 -18.51
C MET A 209 -0.35 2.03 -19.16
N ILE A 210 0.12 0.85 -19.54
CA ILE A 210 -0.71 -0.20 -20.13
C ILE A 210 -1.73 -0.70 -19.10
N ALA A 211 -1.31 -0.93 -17.85
CA ALA A 211 -2.22 -1.28 -16.78
C ALA A 211 -3.28 -0.18 -16.54
N GLY A 212 -2.87 1.09 -16.58
CA GLY A 212 -3.77 2.24 -16.47
C GLY A 212 -4.80 2.30 -17.61
N ILE A 213 -4.36 2.17 -18.86
CA ILE A 213 -5.24 2.12 -20.02
C ILE A 213 -6.24 0.96 -19.90
N LEU A 214 -5.76 -0.23 -19.53
CA LEU A 214 -6.61 -1.39 -19.31
C LEU A 214 -7.64 -1.14 -18.20
N ALA A 215 -7.23 -0.51 -17.09
CA ALA A 215 -8.12 -0.14 -16.00
C ALA A 215 -9.23 0.83 -16.45
N VAL A 216 -8.90 1.83 -17.27
CA VAL A 216 -9.87 2.76 -17.89
C VAL A 216 -10.85 2.00 -18.78
N VAL A 217 -10.35 1.15 -19.69
CA VAL A 217 -11.18 0.35 -20.59
C VAL A 217 -12.12 -0.58 -19.81
N LEU A 218 -11.63 -1.24 -18.79
CA LEU A 218 -12.44 -2.12 -17.95
C LEU A 218 -13.49 -1.36 -17.14
N ASN A 219 -13.17 -0.17 -16.63
CA ASN A 219 -14.18 0.69 -16.02
C ASN A 219 -15.27 1.08 -17.01
N HIS A 220 -14.91 1.53 -18.19
CA HIS A 220 -15.88 1.94 -19.20
C HIS A 220 -16.77 0.78 -19.66
N THR A 221 -16.20 -0.42 -19.88
CA THR A 221 -16.91 -1.57 -20.45
C THR A 221 -17.64 -2.42 -19.41
N LYS A 222 -17.09 -2.55 -18.20
CA LYS A 222 -17.58 -3.50 -17.19
C LYS A 222 -18.19 -2.81 -15.97
N ASN A 223 -17.91 -1.51 -15.75
CA ASN A 223 -18.36 -0.78 -14.57
C ASN A 223 -19.53 0.15 -14.88
N LYS A 224 -20.69 -0.43 -15.20
CA LYS A 224 -21.90 0.31 -15.58
C LYS A 224 -22.48 1.18 -14.45
N GLU A 225 -22.08 0.95 -13.21
CA GLU A 225 -22.53 1.68 -12.02
C GLU A 225 -21.89 3.05 -11.91
N VAL A 226 -20.80 3.29 -12.65
CA VAL A 226 -20.05 4.56 -12.67
C VAL A 226 -20.05 5.11 -14.09
N GLN A 227 -20.63 6.28 -14.26
CA GLN A 227 -20.65 6.99 -15.53
C GLN A 227 -19.83 8.28 -15.38
N ILE A 228 -18.78 8.41 -16.19
CA ILE A 228 -17.89 9.58 -16.16
C ILE A 228 -18.22 10.44 -17.35
N ASP A 229 -18.73 11.64 -17.10
CA ASP A 229 -18.99 12.67 -18.13
C ASP A 229 -18.16 13.92 -17.82
N LEU A 230 -17.12 14.15 -18.61
CA LEU A 230 -16.23 15.30 -18.44
C LEU A 230 -16.63 16.53 -19.26
N HIS A 231 -17.70 16.48 -20.05
CA HIS A 231 -18.08 17.59 -20.94
C HIS A 231 -18.43 18.88 -20.18
N HIS A 232 -19.10 18.74 -19.04
CA HIS A 232 -19.49 19.88 -18.19
C HIS A 232 -18.86 19.82 -16.80
N PHE A 233 -17.76 19.08 -16.68
CA PHE A 233 -17.10 18.87 -15.41
C PHE A 233 -16.63 20.17 -14.77
N ARG A 234 -16.94 20.31 -13.48
CA ARG A 234 -16.38 21.35 -12.59
C ARG A 234 -15.91 20.70 -11.30
N PRO A 235 -14.66 21.00 -10.85
CA PRO A 235 -14.19 20.48 -9.59
C PRO A 235 -15.12 20.85 -8.42
N ASP A 236 -15.61 19.86 -7.72
CA ASP A 236 -16.46 20.05 -6.53
C ASP A 236 -15.59 20.00 -5.26
N LYS A 237 -15.41 21.16 -4.62
CA LYS A 237 -14.60 21.30 -3.41
C LYS A 237 -15.12 20.43 -2.25
N ASN A 238 -16.44 20.19 -2.16
CA ASN A 238 -17.01 19.37 -1.10
C ASN A 238 -16.68 17.90 -1.31
N ILE A 239 -16.80 17.41 -2.55
CA ILE A 239 -16.41 16.04 -2.92
C ILE A 239 -14.91 15.83 -2.70
N ILE A 240 -14.08 16.73 -3.20
CA ILE A 240 -12.62 16.69 -3.01
C ILE A 240 -12.27 16.69 -1.51
N GLY A 241 -12.92 17.55 -0.73
CA GLY A 241 -12.75 17.59 0.72
C GLY A 241 -13.10 16.27 1.40
N GLN A 242 -14.22 15.64 1.02
CA GLN A 242 -14.62 14.33 1.54
C GLN A 242 -13.62 13.21 1.15
N ILE A 243 -13.08 13.24 -0.07
CA ILE A 243 -12.03 12.31 -0.51
C ILE A 243 -10.79 12.46 0.37
N TYR A 244 -10.33 13.69 0.61
CA TYR A 244 -9.11 13.94 1.37
C TYR A 244 -9.25 13.81 2.90
N VAL A 245 -10.46 13.87 3.45
CA VAL A 245 -10.71 13.48 4.85
C VAL A 245 -10.25 12.04 5.13
N ILE A 246 -10.32 11.17 4.14
CA ILE A 246 -9.83 9.79 4.20
C ILE A 246 -8.43 9.71 3.56
N GLY A 247 -8.23 10.40 2.45
CA GLY A 247 -7.02 10.33 1.63
C GLY A 247 -5.77 10.84 2.35
N VAL A 248 -5.81 12.04 2.96
CA VAL A 248 -4.66 12.60 3.66
C VAL A 248 -4.18 11.72 4.82
N PRO A 249 -5.05 11.25 5.73
CA PRO A 249 -4.63 10.27 6.74
C PRO A 249 -4.00 9.01 6.14
N SER A 250 -4.52 8.53 5.02
CA SER A 250 -3.98 7.33 4.34
C SER A 250 -2.61 7.58 3.72
N ILE A 251 -2.37 8.77 3.14
CA ILE A 251 -1.05 9.22 2.64
C ILE A 251 -0.05 9.23 3.79
N VAL A 252 -0.41 9.85 4.91
CA VAL A 252 0.45 9.94 6.11
C VAL A 252 0.79 8.55 6.64
N MET A 253 -0.19 7.65 6.75
CA MET A 253 0.03 6.28 7.20
C MET A 253 1.01 5.52 6.31
N GLN A 254 0.94 5.70 5.01
CA GLN A 254 1.86 5.09 4.05
C GLN A 254 3.30 5.65 4.20
N ALA A 255 3.43 6.95 4.39
CA ALA A 255 4.72 7.62 4.52
C ALA A 255 5.42 7.32 5.86
N ILE A 256 4.68 7.14 6.93
CA ILE A 256 5.22 6.89 8.29
C ILE A 256 6.10 5.64 8.33
N GLY A 257 5.76 4.60 7.58
CA GLY A 257 6.57 3.38 7.50
C GLY A 257 8.02 3.63 7.08
N SER A 258 8.25 4.58 6.17
CA SER A 258 9.60 4.96 5.74
C SER A 258 10.38 5.68 6.86
N VAL A 259 9.71 6.54 7.62
CA VAL A 259 10.33 7.26 8.75
C VAL A 259 10.72 6.27 9.86
N MET A 260 9.81 5.33 10.17
CA MET A 260 10.07 4.27 11.15
C MET A 260 11.26 3.40 10.74
N ASN A 261 11.33 2.99 9.48
CA ASN A 261 12.43 2.20 8.94
C ASN A 261 13.77 2.94 9.06
N TYR A 262 13.80 4.22 8.70
CA TYR A 262 14.98 5.05 8.86
C TYR A 262 15.43 5.12 10.33
N GLY A 263 14.49 5.39 11.26
CA GLY A 263 14.76 5.45 12.69
C GLY A 263 15.32 4.14 13.25
N MET A 264 14.71 2.99 12.89
CA MET A 264 15.19 1.67 13.30
C MET A 264 16.59 1.38 12.77
N ASN A 265 16.85 1.68 11.51
CA ASN A 265 18.19 1.48 10.93
C ASN A 265 19.26 2.32 11.64
N ARG A 266 18.93 3.58 12.03
CA ARG A 266 19.85 4.43 12.83
C ARG A 266 20.15 3.86 14.20
N ILE A 267 19.17 3.21 14.84
CA ILE A 267 19.36 2.53 16.13
C ILE A 267 20.21 1.25 15.96
N LEU A 268 19.89 0.43 14.97
CA LEU A 268 20.52 -0.87 14.78
C LEU A 268 21.96 -0.80 14.27
N ILE A 269 22.31 0.20 13.46
CA ILE A 269 23.66 0.39 12.94
C ILE A 269 24.66 0.68 14.06
N ALA A 270 24.20 1.23 15.19
CA ALA A 270 25.03 1.46 16.37
C ALA A 270 25.49 0.14 17.03
N PHE A 271 24.79 -0.98 16.81
CA PHE A 271 25.22 -2.31 17.27
C PHE A 271 26.16 -2.97 16.25
N SER A 272 25.68 -3.12 15.02
CA SER A 272 26.47 -3.69 13.91
C SER A 272 25.76 -3.49 12.58
N SER A 273 26.51 -3.55 11.49
CA SER A 273 25.96 -3.63 10.13
C SER A 273 25.11 -4.90 9.94
N THR A 274 25.49 -6.01 10.60
CA THR A 274 24.75 -7.28 10.57
C THR A 274 23.36 -7.14 11.19
N ALA A 275 23.20 -6.40 12.31
CA ALA A 275 21.90 -6.15 12.92
C ALA A 275 20.98 -5.36 11.97
N THR A 276 21.52 -4.38 11.27
CA THR A 276 20.78 -3.62 10.25
C THR A 276 20.39 -4.51 9.07
N ALA A 277 21.30 -5.39 8.63
CA ALA A 277 21.02 -6.36 7.56
C ALA A 277 19.92 -7.35 7.95
N VAL A 278 19.93 -7.84 9.19
CA VAL A 278 18.84 -8.69 9.75
C VAL A 278 17.50 -7.98 9.66
N PHE A 279 17.44 -6.72 10.04
CA PHE A 279 16.20 -5.94 9.96
C PHE A 279 15.71 -5.76 8.51
N GLY A 280 16.64 -5.53 7.58
CA GLY A 280 16.34 -5.47 6.15
C GLY A 280 15.74 -6.76 5.60
N VAL A 281 16.30 -7.91 5.98
CA VAL A 281 15.78 -9.24 5.60
C VAL A 281 14.43 -9.50 6.26
N TYR A 282 14.31 -9.20 7.56
CA TYR A 282 13.01 -9.28 8.25
C TYR A 282 11.93 -8.49 7.50
N PHE A 283 12.23 -7.26 7.07
CA PHE A 283 11.26 -6.40 6.38
C PHE A 283 10.80 -6.98 5.04
N LYS A 284 11.71 -7.63 4.31
CA LYS A 284 11.36 -8.36 3.08
C LYS A 284 10.49 -9.58 3.38
N LEU A 285 10.86 -10.39 4.36
CA LEU A 285 10.09 -11.58 4.77
C LEU A 285 8.70 -11.20 5.30
N GLN A 286 8.63 -10.16 6.14
CA GLN A 286 7.38 -9.62 6.65
C GLN A 286 6.43 -9.23 5.53
N SER A 287 6.92 -8.64 4.45
CA SER A 287 6.09 -8.19 3.32
C SER A 287 5.25 -9.32 2.74
N PHE A 288 5.77 -10.54 2.67
CA PHE A 288 5.01 -11.69 2.19
C PHE A 288 3.84 -12.10 3.11
N VAL A 289 3.94 -11.81 4.40
CA VAL A 289 2.87 -12.07 5.39
C VAL A 289 1.87 -10.91 5.43
N PHE A 290 2.37 -9.68 5.38
CA PHE A 290 1.52 -8.49 5.53
C PHE A 290 0.80 -8.08 4.24
N MET A 291 1.37 -8.34 3.06
CA MET A 291 0.69 -8.01 1.80
C MET A 291 -0.65 -8.69 1.61
N PRO A 292 -0.84 -10.00 1.93
CA PRO A 292 -2.17 -10.59 1.95
C PRO A 292 -3.13 -9.91 2.93
N ALA A 293 -2.67 -9.53 4.12
CA ALA A 293 -3.49 -8.80 5.09
C ALA A 293 -3.92 -7.42 4.56
N PHE A 294 -3.02 -6.69 3.91
CA PHE A 294 -3.36 -5.42 3.23
C PHE A 294 -4.31 -5.63 2.04
N GLY A 295 -4.13 -6.72 1.29
CA GLY A 295 -5.06 -7.10 0.22
C GLY A 295 -6.46 -7.38 0.74
N LEU A 296 -6.57 -8.10 1.86
CA LEU A 296 -7.84 -8.30 2.57
C LEU A 296 -8.50 -6.96 2.91
N ASN A 297 -7.74 -6.06 3.52
CA ASN A 297 -8.23 -4.74 3.92
C ASN A 297 -8.76 -3.92 2.75
N ASN A 298 -8.03 -3.92 1.64
CA ASN A 298 -8.46 -3.21 0.43
C ASN A 298 -9.77 -3.78 -0.14
N GLY A 299 -10.04 -5.07 0.05
CA GLY A 299 -11.30 -5.71 -0.30
C GLY A 299 -12.43 -5.43 0.70
N VAL A 300 -12.10 -5.22 1.97
CA VAL A 300 -13.08 -4.93 3.05
C VAL A 300 -13.59 -3.49 2.98
N ILE A 301 -12.74 -2.52 2.66
CA ILE A 301 -13.11 -1.09 2.64
C ILE A 301 -14.39 -0.84 1.83
N PRO A 302 -14.51 -1.27 0.56
CA PRO A 302 -15.73 -1.01 -0.21
C PRO A 302 -16.96 -1.75 0.34
N VAL A 303 -16.82 -2.97 0.84
CA VAL A 303 -17.94 -3.73 1.42
C VAL A 303 -18.46 -3.04 2.67
N MET A 304 -17.57 -2.60 3.54
CA MET A 304 -17.92 -1.88 4.77
C MET A 304 -18.58 -0.54 4.44
N ALA A 305 -17.98 0.27 3.55
CA ALA A 305 -18.47 1.58 3.16
C ALA A 305 -19.83 1.49 2.47
N TYR A 306 -20.03 0.51 1.59
CA TYR A 306 -21.32 0.27 0.93
C TYR A 306 -22.43 -0.05 1.94
N ASN A 307 -22.19 -1.02 2.83
CA ASN A 307 -23.21 -1.41 3.81
C ASN A 307 -23.47 -0.33 4.87
N TYR A 308 -22.46 0.50 5.15
CA TYR A 308 -22.64 1.70 5.96
C TYR A 308 -23.54 2.72 5.26
N GLY A 309 -23.29 3.02 3.98
CA GLY A 309 -24.15 3.90 3.16
C GLY A 309 -25.57 3.36 3.01
N ALA A 310 -25.73 2.04 2.88
CA ALA A 310 -27.03 1.37 2.81
C ALA A 310 -27.78 1.31 4.15
N GLY A 311 -27.20 1.79 5.25
CA GLY A 311 -27.83 1.75 6.57
C GLY A 311 -27.98 0.34 7.16
N ASN A 312 -27.22 -0.65 6.68
CA ASN A 312 -27.34 -2.04 7.09
C ASN A 312 -26.39 -2.38 8.25
N LYS A 313 -26.82 -2.13 9.47
CA LYS A 313 -26.06 -2.37 10.70
C LYS A 313 -25.59 -3.83 10.87
N GLU A 314 -26.44 -4.79 10.52
CA GLU A 314 -26.13 -6.21 10.68
C GLU A 314 -24.95 -6.59 9.80
N ARG A 315 -24.97 -6.18 8.52
CA ARG A 315 -23.89 -6.47 7.58
C ARG A 315 -22.61 -5.72 7.94
N VAL A 316 -22.67 -4.48 8.42
CA VAL A 316 -21.53 -3.72 8.95
C VAL A 316 -20.86 -4.50 10.09
N THR A 317 -21.65 -4.99 11.05
CA THR A 317 -21.13 -5.75 12.20
C THR A 317 -20.54 -7.10 11.77
N LYS A 318 -21.19 -7.81 10.85
CA LYS A 318 -20.67 -9.06 10.29
C LYS A 318 -19.36 -8.83 9.51
N THR A 319 -19.27 -7.76 8.73
CA THR A 319 -18.04 -7.39 7.99
C THR A 319 -16.88 -7.15 8.95
N LEU A 320 -17.10 -6.42 10.05
CA LEU A 320 -16.08 -6.21 11.09
C LEU A 320 -15.56 -7.55 11.64
N LYS A 321 -16.46 -8.44 12.05
CA LYS A 321 -16.09 -9.73 12.65
C LYS A 321 -15.29 -10.61 11.69
N HIS A 322 -15.75 -10.76 10.45
CA HIS A 322 -15.05 -11.58 9.45
C HIS A 322 -13.71 -10.96 9.05
N CYS A 323 -13.64 -9.63 8.91
CA CYS A 323 -12.37 -8.94 8.60
C CYS A 323 -11.32 -9.25 9.66
N VAL A 324 -11.65 -9.07 10.94
CA VAL A 324 -10.72 -9.36 12.05
C VAL A 324 -10.34 -10.83 12.06
N ALA A 325 -11.31 -11.75 11.93
CA ALA A 325 -11.04 -13.18 11.92
C ALA A 325 -10.09 -13.59 10.79
N TYR A 326 -10.33 -13.13 9.57
CA TYR A 326 -9.48 -13.46 8.42
C TYR A 326 -8.08 -12.86 8.55
N ALA A 327 -7.96 -11.59 8.95
CA ALA A 327 -6.66 -10.95 9.13
C ALA A 327 -5.84 -11.61 10.23
N VAL A 328 -6.45 -11.91 11.37
CA VAL A 328 -5.77 -12.63 12.47
C VAL A 328 -5.35 -14.02 12.02
N SER A 329 -6.18 -14.74 11.22
CA SER A 329 -5.82 -16.04 10.66
C SER A 329 -4.61 -15.97 9.72
N ILE A 330 -4.57 -14.97 8.81
CA ILE A 330 -3.42 -14.75 7.94
C ILE A 330 -2.16 -14.47 8.76
N MET A 331 -2.28 -13.61 9.77
CA MET A 331 -1.14 -13.25 10.62
C MET A 331 -0.71 -14.40 11.53
N ALA A 332 -1.63 -15.29 11.91
CA ALA A 332 -1.30 -16.52 12.65
C ALA A 332 -0.45 -17.47 11.80
N VAL A 333 -0.75 -17.63 10.51
CA VAL A 333 0.10 -18.39 9.60
C VAL A 333 1.50 -17.78 9.52
N GLY A 334 1.60 -16.45 9.39
CA GLY A 334 2.88 -15.74 9.42
C GLY A 334 3.65 -15.96 10.72
N LEU A 335 2.97 -15.86 11.88
CA LEU A 335 3.56 -16.14 13.18
C LEU A 335 4.14 -17.56 13.22
N LEU A 336 3.36 -18.58 12.81
CA LEU A 336 3.82 -19.97 12.82
C LEU A 336 5.03 -20.18 11.93
N LEU A 337 5.05 -19.59 10.73
CA LEU A 337 6.20 -19.66 9.83
C LEU A 337 7.47 -19.07 10.45
N PHE A 338 7.37 -17.92 11.10
CA PHE A 338 8.51 -17.24 11.72
C PHE A 338 8.97 -17.94 13.01
N GLN A 339 8.08 -18.62 13.73
CA GLN A 339 8.43 -19.39 14.92
C GLN A 339 9.07 -20.74 14.59
N LEU A 340 8.53 -21.46 13.59
CA LEU A 340 8.96 -22.83 13.28
C LEU A 340 10.16 -22.85 12.33
N PHE A 341 10.24 -21.93 11.36
CA PHE A 341 11.22 -21.95 10.27
C PHE A 341 12.12 -20.70 10.18
N PRO A 342 12.54 -20.04 11.29
CA PRO A 342 13.30 -18.79 11.21
C PRO A 342 14.66 -18.98 10.54
N LYS A 343 15.35 -20.09 10.77
CA LYS A 343 16.64 -20.40 10.13
C LYS A 343 16.51 -20.57 8.62
N GLN A 344 15.50 -21.32 8.18
CA GLN A 344 15.25 -21.58 6.76
C GLN A 344 14.91 -20.28 6.03
N LEU A 345 14.08 -19.43 6.63
CA LEU A 345 13.71 -18.12 6.08
C LEU A 345 14.93 -17.21 5.92
N LEU A 346 15.80 -17.14 6.92
CA LEU A 346 17.04 -16.36 6.84
C LEU A 346 18.03 -16.96 5.84
N SER A 347 18.14 -18.29 5.76
CA SER A 347 19.04 -18.98 4.85
C SER A 347 18.72 -18.73 3.37
N MET A 348 17.47 -18.39 3.03
CA MET A 348 17.09 -17.96 1.68
C MET A 348 17.85 -16.69 1.23
N PHE A 349 18.34 -15.91 2.17
CA PHE A 349 19.12 -14.68 1.94
C PHE A 349 20.63 -14.88 2.18
N GLN A 350 21.12 -16.12 2.12
CA GLN A 350 22.54 -16.47 2.32
C GLN A 350 23.10 -15.95 3.66
N ALA A 351 22.27 -16.05 4.72
CA ALA A 351 22.63 -15.55 6.04
C ALA A 351 23.90 -16.26 6.60
N SER A 352 24.87 -15.46 7.06
CA SER A 352 26.05 -15.94 7.79
C SER A 352 25.65 -16.45 9.19
N ASP A 353 26.53 -17.18 9.87
CA ASP A 353 26.31 -17.66 11.24
C ASP A 353 26.02 -16.50 12.21
N THR A 354 26.73 -15.37 12.06
CA THR A 354 26.49 -14.15 12.83
C THR A 354 25.11 -13.58 12.56
N MET A 355 24.69 -13.56 11.30
CA MET A 355 23.36 -13.11 10.90
C MET A 355 22.26 -14.03 11.43
N LEU A 356 22.48 -15.35 11.46
CA LEU A 356 21.56 -16.32 12.05
C LEU A 356 21.44 -16.13 13.56
N SER A 357 22.55 -15.87 14.27
CA SER A 357 22.55 -15.67 15.72
C SER A 357 21.74 -14.46 16.18
N ILE A 358 21.71 -13.40 15.37
CA ILE A 358 20.89 -12.19 15.61
C ILE A 358 19.48 -12.34 15.04
N GLY A 359 19.37 -12.91 13.84
CA GLY A 359 18.15 -12.96 13.07
C GLY A 359 17.11 -13.94 13.60
N VAL A 360 17.53 -15.13 14.10
CA VAL A 360 16.57 -16.11 14.65
C VAL A 360 15.82 -15.57 15.86
N PRO A 361 16.48 -14.98 16.88
CA PRO A 361 15.77 -14.30 17.97
C PRO A 361 14.91 -13.13 17.47
N ALA A 362 15.44 -12.32 16.53
CA ALA A 362 14.69 -11.20 15.95
C ALA A 362 13.37 -11.64 15.32
N LEU A 363 13.39 -12.64 14.42
CA LEU A 363 12.18 -13.16 13.76
C LEU A 363 11.17 -13.71 14.78
N ARG A 364 11.64 -14.45 15.79
CA ARG A 364 10.78 -15.03 16.82
C ARG A 364 10.14 -13.97 17.71
N ILE A 365 10.90 -12.99 18.17
CA ILE A 365 10.39 -11.92 19.06
C ILE A 365 9.42 -11.02 18.29
N ILE A 366 9.81 -10.54 17.12
CA ILE A 366 8.97 -9.60 16.36
C ILE A 366 7.66 -10.27 15.93
N SER A 367 7.69 -11.52 15.50
CA SER A 367 6.49 -12.22 15.05
C SER A 367 5.42 -12.40 16.13
N LEU A 368 5.75 -12.32 17.42
CA LEU A 368 4.76 -12.32 18.50
C LEU A 368 3.75 -11.17 18.37
N SER A 369 4.14 -10.08 17.72
CA SER A 369 3.27 -8.93 17.44
C SER A 369 2.27 -9.16 16.30
N PHE A 370 2.44 -10.19 15.47
CA PHE A 370 1.68 -10.36 14.24
C PHE A 370 0.17 -10.49 14.47
N LEU A 371 -0.28 -11.24 15.46
CA LEU A 371 -1.71 -11.38 15.77
C LEU A 371 -2.32 -10.03 16.17
N LEU A 372 -1.60 -9.26 16.97
CA LEU A 372 -2.00 -7.93 17.40
C LEU A 372 -2.04 -6.95 16.21
N ALA A 373 -1.04 -7.02 15.35
CA ALA A 373 -0.98 -6.24 14.13
C ALA A 373 -2.16 -6.57 13.20
N GLY A 374 -2.55 -7.85 13.05
CA GLY A 374 -3.72 -8.27 12.28
C GLY A 374 -5.01 -7.60 12.75
N PHE A 375 -5.23 -7.54 14.05
CA PHE A 375 -6.36 -6.82 14.64
C PHE A 375 -6.29 -5.32 14.34
N GLY A 376 -5.13 -4.67 14.57
CA GLY A 376 -4.93 -3.25 14.34
C GLY A 376 -5.14 -2.83 12.88
N ILE A 377 -4.57 -3.61 11.95
CA ILE A 377 -4.69 -3.39 10.50
C ILE A 377 -6.15 -3.50 10.06
N SER A 378 -6.90 -4.50 10.53
CA SER A 378 -8.32 -4.69 10.21
C SER A 378 -9.17 -3.51 10.70
N CYS A 379 -9.00 -3.10 11.95
CA CYS A 379 -9.73 -1.96 12.50
C CYS A 379 -9.40 -0.65 11.76
N SER A 380 -8.15 -0.48 11.33
CA SER A 380 -7.72 0.66 10.53
C SER A 380 -8.53 0.80 9.23
N SER A 381 -8.73 -0.30 8.50
CA SER A 381 -9.55 -0.31 7.26
C SER A 381 -11.00 0.06 7.55
N ILE A 382 -11.55 -0.41 8.66
CA ILE A 382 -12.92 -0.11 9.07
C ILE A 382 -13.06 1.37 9.40
N PHE A 383 -12.09 1.96 10.11
CA PHE A 383 -12.10 3.39 10.38
C PHE A 383 -12.04 4.21 9.09
N GLN A 384 -11.24 3.80 8.11
CA GLN A 384 -11.18 4.44 6.80
C GLN A 384 -12.52 4.32 6.06
N ALA A 385 -13.11 3.13 6.01
CA ALA A 385 -14.39 2.88 5.35
C ALA A 385 -15.55 3.69 5.95
N LEU A 386 -15.53 3.92 7.27
CA LEU A 386 -16.52 4.71 7.99
C LEU A 386 -16.22 6.23 7.98
N GLY A 387 -15.20 6.68 7.23
CA GLY A 387 -14.83 8.09 7.12
C GLY A 387 -14.09 8.64 8.36
N LYS A 388 -13.55 7.77 9.22
CA LYS A 388 -12.78 8.12 10.43
C LYS A 388 -11.31 7.76 10.31
N ALA A 389 -10.74 7.93 9.13
CA ALA A 389 -9.34 7.59 8.81
C ALA A 389 -8.32 8.33 9.71
N VAL A 390 -8.68 9.48 10.29
CA VAL A 390 -7.84 10.19 11.26
C VAL A 390 -7.52 9.31 12.48
N TYR A 391 -8.44 8.45 12.93
CA TYR A 391 -8.15 7.53 14.04
C TYR A 391 -7.07 6.52 13.66
N SER A 392 -7.14 5.98 12.44
CA SER A 392 -6.10 5.09 11.91
C SER A 392 -4.75 5.77 11.83
N MET A 393 -4.73 7.02 11.37
CA MET A 393 -3.51 7.84 11.29
C MET A 393 -2.91 8.08 12.69
N CYS A 394 -3.71 8.50 13.66
CA CYS A 394 -3.25 8.74 15.03
C CYS A 394 -2.67 7.47 15.66
N ILE A 395 -3.33 6.31 15.47
CA ILE A 395 -2.84 5.02 15.93
C ILE A 395 -1.51 4.67 15.26
N SER A 396 -1.39 4.87 13.94
CA SER A 396 -0.17 4.56 13.19
C SER A 396 1.00 5.45 13.61
N ILE A 397 0.77 6.75 13.82
CA ILE A 397 1.79 7.69 14.33
C ILE A 397 2.21 7.26 15.74
N ALA A 398 1.26 7.07 16.64
CA ALA A 398 1.54 6.65 18.01
C ALA A 398 2.34 5.36 18.05
N ARG A 399 1.91 4.34 17.31
CA ARG A 399 2.56 3.04 17.25
C ARG A 399 4.00 3.12 16.75
N GLN A 400 4.22 3.74 15.59
CA GLN A 400 5.50 3.67 14.89
C GLN A 400 6.51 4.73 15.35
N LEU A 401 6.07 5.96 15.64
CA LEU A 401 6.96 7.06 15.97
C LEU A 401 7.02 7.34 17.48
N VAL A 402 5.89 7.28 18.18
CA VAL A 402 5.83 7.68 19.60
C VAL A 402 6.18 6.52 20.53
N ILE A 403 5.89 5.29 20.14
CA ILE A 403 6.09 4.12 21.01
C ILE A 403 7.26 3.27 20.50
N LEU A 404 7.23 2.79 19.24
CA LEU A 404 8.22 1.86 18.74
C LEU A 404 9.63 2.44 18.71
N LEU A 405 9.83 3.62 18.15
CA LEU A 405 11.17 4.22 18.07
C LEU A 405 11.74 4.59 19.44
N PRO A 406 11.00 5.26 20.36
CA PRO A 406 11.51 5.51 21.71
C PRO A 406 11.75 4.22 22.51
N ALA A 407 10.88 3.21 22.40
CA ALA A 407 11.08 1.93 23.08
C ALA A 407 12.34 1.22 22.54
N ALA A 408 12.53 1.19 21.22
CA ALA A 408 13.73 0.63 20.59
C ALA A 408 15.00 1.36 21.04
N TYR A 409 14.97 2.70 21.11
CA TYR A 409 16.08 3.52 21.58
C TYR A 409 16.43 3.24 23.05
N LEU A 410 15.43 3.18 23.93
CA LEU A 410 15.63 2.89 25.35
C LEU A 410 16.16 1.47 25.56
N LEU A 411 15.61 0.48 24.86
CA LEU A 411 16.07 -0.91 24.94
C LEU A 411 17.49 -1.06 24.36
N ALA A 412 17.86 -0.25 23.38
CA ALA A 412 19.20 -0.24 22.80
C ALA A 412 20.28 0.18 23.82
N GLN A 413 19.95 1.00 24.80
CA GLN A 413 20.89 1.43 25.85
C GLN A 413 21.37 0.27 26.73
N SER A 414 20.66 -0.86 26.74
CA SER A 414 21.11 -2.07 27.43
C SER A 414 22.34 -2.73 26.80
N GLY A 415 22.74 -2.34 25.58
CA GLY A 415 23.82 -2.97 24.80
C GLY A 415 23.46 -4.33 24.22
N ASN A 416 22.23 -4.82 24.36
CA ASN A 416 21.77 -6.11 23.86
C ASN A 416 20.78 -5.89 22.70
N VAL A 417 21.18 -6.24 21.48
CA VAL A 417 20.34 -6.10 20.28
C VAL A 417 19.06 -6.92 20.36
N ASN A 418 19.07 -8.06 21.05
CA ASN A 418 17.88 -8.90 21.19
C ASN A 418 16.76 -8.21 21.99
N LEU A 419 17.11 -7.31 22.91
CA LEU A 419 16.10 -6.51 23.62
C LEU A 419 15.44 -5.48 22.73
N VAL A 420 16.15 -4.92 21.73
CA VAL A 420 15.60 -3.95 20.79
C VAL A 420 14.39 -4.51 20.03
N TRP A 421 14.40 -5.79 19.68
CA TRP A 421 13.30 -6.44 18.97
C TRP A 421 11.98 -6.46 19.76
N TRP A 422 12.03 -6.39 21.10
CA TRP A 422 10.84 -6.28 21.93
C TRP A 422 10.07 -4.99 21.77
N ALA A 423 10.69 -3.96 21.17
CA ALA A 423 10.00 -2.72 20.85
C ALA A 423 8.76 -2.96 19.97
N PHE A 424 8.78 -3.96 19.07
CA PHE A 424 7.66 -4.28 18.20
C PHE A 424 6.47 -4.85 18.97
N PRO A 425 6.59 -5.91 19.78
CA PRO A 425 5.49 -6.38 20.62
C PRO A 425 4.95 -5.32 21.57
N ILE A 426 5.81 -4.50 22.18
CA ILE A 426 5.41 -3.41 23.07
C ILE A 426 4.57 -2.38 22.31
N ALA A 427 5.02 -1.94 21.15
CA ALA A 427 4.29 -0.97 20.33
C ALA A 427 2.92 -1.50 19.88
N GLU A 428 2.84 -2.78 19.51
CA GLU A 428 1.57 -3.39 19.10
C GLU A 428 0.60 -3.56 20.27
N LEU A 429 1.06 -3.92 21.48
CA LEU A 429 0.20 -4.00 22.66
C LEU A 429 -0.48 -2.66 22.98
N VAL A 430 0.29 -1.58 22.97
CA VAL A 430 -0.26 -0.23 23.19
C VAL A 430 -1.20 0.18 22.06
N SER A 431 -0.82 -0.12 20.81
CA SER A 431 -1.64 0.14 19.63
C SER A 431 -2.99 -0.57 19.68
N VAL A 432 -3.02 -1.83 20.14
CA VAL A 432 -4.28 -2.58 20.31
C VAL A 432 -5.17 -1.93 21.33
N GLY A 433 -4.63 -1.44 22.45
CA GLY A 433 -5.39 -0.69 23.46
C GLY A 433 -6.05 0.57 22.87
N ALA A 434 -5.28 1.37 22.14
CA ALA A 434 -5.79 2.56 21.45
C ALA A 434 -6.84 2.19 20.38
N THR A 435 -6.57 1.14 19.60
CA THR A 435 -7.49 0.64 18.57
C THR A 435 -8.83 0.19 19.18
N ALA A 436 -8.78 -0.58 20.26
CA ALA A 436 -9.97 -1.03 20.96
C ALA A 436 -10.80 0.16 21.52
N PHE A 437 -10.12 1.16 22.07
CA PHE A 437 -10.77 2.39 22.55
C PHE A 437 -11.51 3.12 21.42
N PHE A 438 -10.85 3.36 20.28
CA PHE A 438 -11.49 4.01 19.14
C PHE A 438 -12.58 3.15 18.52
N LEU A 439 -12.42 1.83 18.48
CA LEU A 439 -13.45 0.91 17.99
C LEU A 439 -14.72 0.98 18.86
N MET A 440 -14.57 0.99 20.19
CA MET A 440 -15.69 1.17 21.10
C MET A 440 -16.37 2.53 20.89
N LYS A 441 -15.61 3.58 20.70
CA LYS A 441 -16.13 4.93 20.42
C LYS A 441 -16.93 4.96 19.12
N ILE A 442 -16.42 4.37 18.03
CA ILE A 442 -17.09 4.27 16.73
C ILE A 442 -18.36 3.41 16.86
N ASN A 443 -18.28 2.29 17.56
CA ASN A 443 -19.43 1.43 17.75
C ASN A 443 -20.59 2.17 18.44
N ARG A 444 -20.29 2.96 19.49
CA ARG A 444 -21.30 3.76 20.22
C ARG A 444 -21.82 4.96 19.41
N SER A 445 -20.96 5.65 18.67
CA SER A 445 -21.32 6.92 18.01
C SER A 445 -21.82 6.76 16.59
N ILE A 446 -21.46 5.70 15.90
CA ILE A 446 -21.76 5.47 14.48
C ILE A 446 -22.54 4.17 14.30
N VAL A 447 -21.93 3.02 14.61
CA VAL A 447 -22.52 1.71 14.28
C VAL A 447 -23.85 1.48 15.00
N SER A 448 -23.96 1.88 16.27
CA SER A 448 -25.22 1.74 17.03
C SER A 448 -26.37 2.57 16.45
N ARG A 449 -26.07 3.65 15.74
CA ARG A 449 -27.03 4.60 15.16
C ARG A 449 -27.38 4.31 13.70
N ILE A 450 -26.77 3.30 13.09
CA ILE A 450 -27.11 2.88 11.72
C ILE A 450 -28.54 2.38 11.72
N GLY A 451 -29.36 2.94 10.79
CA GLY A 451 -30.75 2.55 10.60
C GLY A 451 -31.73 3.17 11.61
N GLN A 452 -31.26 4.10 12.46
CA GLN A 452 -32.11 4.99 13.25
C GLN A 452 -32.34 6.30 12.48
#